data_4fd90013a46c80d3900ae22f879e4a2f
#
_entry.id   4fd90013a46c80d3900ae22f879e4a2f
#
_cell.length_a   1.000
_cell.length_b   1.000
_cell.length_c   1.000
_cell.angle_alpha   90.00
_cell.angle_beta   90.00
_cell.angle_gamma   90.00
#
_symmetry.space_group_name_H-M   'P 1'
#
loop_
_entity.id
_entity.type
_entity.pdbx_description
1 polymer ?
#
loop_
_entity_poly.entity_id
_entity_poly.type
_entity_poly.pdbx_seq_one_letter_code
_entity_poly.pdbx_strand_id
1 'polypeptide(L)'
;MIYNIRKIFTILSLMILGGVLVYNCEPEPDSLGEQLFLDGAANRNESSYDLIAYNLSNNDTIRADANTLYNLLGSTANTSATGVLGAFNESQFGLQKASYFTQLRLPAYDPDFGTNAVVDSVVLVLKPIYRSDSITTTTDENYVYPDGNVDAKKVVSTYPAVKYGKAKKKMNIQVQEVIDFMNGYNDPVYSNTNFAVNSTVLGSKEFSGNVNSVTITKDSDASSLFTSATGFRIPLSPTFFQSKIIAKKGQPELKDVSNFIRYFRGLKISVEESDGYLFQFYPNDMELIMYYKNDKDENGTNTRPQLKYSFSIGSANAHSGYYQYDRSGAAAGSVVPNTETGDLKLYAQGMGGNSIGIKLPAPTINELKKMYQDQKAAIISAKIRLYIDDSVWSNPYAKPSAFTILQGDKDTNGKTVFDYTTDYSVLGSASTFIPFRTYDTADGYYYEFTVTQSLKEIVEAGKFTENELKEKFYKIDLAQFISTSAGSLAGFKYTSRPFSMGRTVFVGTDPSNVKNAKLRVTYGTK
;
A
#
# COMPACT_ATOMS: atom_id res chain seq x y z
N MET A 1 5.12 -48.78 31.04
CA MET A 1 4.36 -47.76 30.28
C MET A 1 4.18 -46.43 31.05
N ILE A 2 3.89 -46.46 32.34
CA ILE A 2 3.70 -45.26 33.19
C ILE A 2 4.99 -44.42 33.39
N TYR A 3 6.16 -45.03 33.36
CA TYR A 3 7.45 -44.33 33.54
C TYR A 3 7.82 -43.41 32.36
N ASN A 4 7.43 -43.78 31.16
CA ASN A 4 7.67 -42.95 29.97
C ASN A 4 6.71 -41.77 29.85
N ILE A 5 5.47 -41.90 30.36
CA ILE A 5 4.48 -40.80 30.35
C ILE A 5 4.92 -39.69 31.33
N ARG A 6 5.49 -40.04 32.50
CA ARG A 6 6.03 -39.04 33.44
C ARG A 6 7.20 -38.24 32.83
N LYS A 7 8.11 -38.89 32.09
CA LYS A 7 9.22 -38.20 31.40
C LYS A 7 8.73 -37.26 30.32
N ILE A 8 7.72 -37.66 29.53
CA ILE A 8 7.13 -36.82 28.50
C ILE A 8 6.43 -35.59 29.12
N PHE A 9 5.70 -35.79 30.24
CA PHE A 9 5.08 -34.67 30.95
C PHE A 9 6.09 -33.71 31.57
N THR A 10 7.21 -34.21 32.09
CA THR A 10 8.29 -33.36 32.63
C THR A 10 8.99 -32.57 31.56
N ILE A 11 9.25 -33.15 30.38
CA ILE A 11 9.85 -32.47 29.23
C ILE A 11 8.88 -31.41 28.65
N LEU A 12 7.59 -31.75 28.55
CA LEU A 12 6.57 -30.80 28.07
C LEU A 12 6.39 -29.62 29.05
N SER A 13 6.37 -29.87 30.37
CA SER A 13 6.34 -28.82 31.40
C SER A 13 7.59 -27.93 31.37
N LEU A 14 8.78 -28.50 31.14
CA LEU A 14 10.02 -27.73 31.01
C LEU A 14 10.04 -26.90 29.72
N MET A 15 9.49 -27.40 28.59
CA MET A 15 9.33 -26.60 27.36
C MET A 15 8.33 -25.47 27.52
N ILE A 16 7.22 -25.69 28.21
CA ILE A 16 6.23 -24.64 28.50
C ILE A 16 6.81 -23.60 29.45
N LEU A 17 7.51 -24.01 30.52
CA LEU A 17 8.19 -23.07 31.42
C LEU A 17 9.33 -22.32 30.73
N GLY A 18 10.12 -22.99 29.89
CA GLY A 18 11.15 -22.35 29.04
C GLY A 18 10.56 -21.37 28.05
N GLY A 19 9.42 -21.68 27.41
CA GLY A 19 8.72 -20.80 26.50
C GLY A 19 8.17 -19.52 27.14
N VAL A 20 7.66 -19.62 28.37
CA VAL A 20 7.15 -18.46 29.13
C VAL A 20 8.29 -17.53 29.59
N LEU A 21 9.47 -18.07 29.89
CA LEU A 21 10.63 -17.29 30.30
C LEU A 21 11.29 -16.55 29.10
N VAL A 22 11.12 -17.05 27.88
CA VAL A 22 11.65 -16.40 26.67
C VAL A 22 10.68 -15.33 26.13
N TYR A 23 9.38 -15.41 26.46
CA TYR A 23 8.37 -14.45 26.00
C TYR A 23 8.36 -13.12 26.77
N ASN A 24 9.10 -13.02 27.87
CA ASN A 24 9.00 -11.89 28.80
C ASN A 24 10.25 -10.99 28.86
N CYS A 25 11.23 -11.16 27.97
CA CYS A 25 12.44 -10.33 27.93
C CYS A 25 12.95 -10.13 26.50
N GLU A 26 12.18 -9.41 25.65
CA GLU A 26 12.83 -8.58 24.64
C GLU A 26 12.97 -7.19 25.24
N PRO A 27 14.19 -6.77 25.63
CA PRO A 27 14.41 -5.38 25.99
C PRO A 27 14.12 -4.54 24.74
N GLU A 28 13.21 -3.58 24.86
CA GLU A 28 13.01 -2.60 23.80
C GLU A 28 14.38 -2.01 23.43
N PRO A 29 14.72 -1.85 22.12
CA PRO A 29 16.02 -1.28 21.71
C PRO A 29 16.32 0.07 22.37
N ASP A 30 15.28 0.85 22.67
CA ASP A 30 15.36 2.10 23.43
C ASP A 30 15.67 1.89 24.92
N SER A 31 15.52 0.69 25.44
CA SER A 31 15.74 0.35 26.84
C SER A 31 17.14 -0.16 27.17
N LEU A 32 18.02 -0.30 26.17
CA LEU A 32 19.43 -0.69 26.38
C LEU A 32 20.18 0.28 27.31
N GLY A 33 19.81 1.58 27.28
CA GLY A 33 20.28 2.55 28.27
C GLY A 33 19.51 2.49 29.59
N GLU A 34 18.28 2.07 29.59
CA GLU A 34 17.38 2.03 30.74
C GLU A 34 17.80 0.98 31.78
N GLN A 35 18.29 -0.18 31.33
CA GLN A 35 18.80 -1.24 32.24
C GLN A 35 20.02 -0.80 33.07
N LEU A 36 20.86 0.10 32.52
CA LEU A 36 22.01 0.67 33.25
C LEU A 36 21.59 1.59 34.40
N PHE A 37 20.33 2.06 34.41
CA PHE A 37 19.81 2.97 35.44
C PHE A 37 18.84 2.31 36.43
N LEU A 38 18.33 1.11 36.10
CA LEU A 38 17.49 0.32 37.03
C LEU A 38 18.26 -0.12 38.28
N ASP A 39 19.59 -0.19 38.23
CA ASP A 39 20.47 -0.55 39.35
C ASP A 39 20.83 0.62 40.28
N GLY A 40 20.14 1.76 40.19
CA GLY A 40 20.29 2.88 41.13
C GLY A 40 21.54 3.75 40.95
N ALA A 41 22.28 3.59 39.85
CA ALA A 41 23.53 4.33 39.59
C ALA A 41 23.33 5.75 39.05
N ALA A 42 22.11 6.10 38.57
CA ALA A 42 21.80 7.44 38.07
C ALA A 42 20.28 7.77 38.16
N ASN A 43 19.96 9.05 38.29
CA ASN A 43 18.59 9.53 38.26
C ASN A 43 18.09 9.62 36.81
N ARG A 44 16.97 9.00 36.49
CA ARG A 44 16.30 9.12 35.20
C ARG A 44 15.31 10.28 35.23
N ASN A 45 15.47 11.19 34.31
CA ASN A 45 14.58 12.32 34.15
C ASN A 45 13.99 12.32 32.74
N GLU A 46 12.76 12.77 32.60
CA GLU A 46 12.11 12.97 31.31
C GLU A 46 11.64 14.42 31.18
N SER A 47 11.94 15.04 30.05
CA SER A 47 11.51 16.40 29.73
C SER A 47 10.96 16.47 28.32
N SER A 48 10.04 17.43 28.11
CA SER A 48 9.43 17.71 26.81
C SER A 48 9.91 19.06 26.29
N TYR A 49 10.33 19.06 25.02
CA TYR A 49 10.87 20.24 24.34
C TYR A 49 10.03 20.59 23.12
N ASP A 50 10.07 21.87 22.74
CA ASP A 50 9.34 22.35 21.58
C ASP A 50 9.94 21.84 20.28
N LEU A 51 9.07 21.59 19.31
CA LEU A 51 9.35 21.26 17.93
C LEU A 51 8.72 22.28 16.99
N ILE A 52 9.23 22.39 15.78
CA ILE A 52 8.56 23.03 14.65
C ILE A 52 8.05 21.92 13.75
N ALA A 53 6.74 21.69 13.81
CA ALA A 53 6.06 20.67 12.99
C ALA A 53 5.21 21.36 11.92
N TYR A 54 5.39 20.99 10.65
CA TYR A 54 4.75 21.64 9.52
C TYR A 54 4.34 20.65 8.44
N ASN A 55 3.38 21.05 7.61
CA ASN A 55 2.95 20.26 6.46
C ASN A 55 4.00 20.36 5.34
N LEU A 56 4.35 19.23 4.75
CA LEU A 56 5.27 19.15 3.64
C LEU A 56 4.51 18.69 2.40
N SER A 57 4.30 19.61 1.45
CA SER A 57 3.59 19.31 0.20
C SER A 57 4.43 18.37 -0.68
N ASN A 58 3.78 17.40 -1.28
CA ASN A 58 4.33 16.55 -2.34
C ASN A 58 3.63 16.82 -3.69
N ASN A 59 2.90 17.94 -3.78
CA ASN A 59 2.14 18.34 -4.98
C ASN A 59 1.14 17.26 -5.46
N ASP A 60 0.59 16.48 -4.53
CA ASP A 60 -0.31 15.36 -4.80
C ASP A 60 0.22 14.37 -5.86
N THR A 61 1.53 14.25 -5.96
CA THR A 61 2.21 13.48 -7.00
C THR A 61 3.23 12.52 -6.39
N ILE A 62 3.26 11.30 -6.91
CA ILE A 62 4.22 10.27 -6.51
C ILE A 62 4.54 9.38 -7.72
N ARG A 63 5.72 8.76 -7.73
CA ARG A 63 6.02 7.71 -8.70
C ARG A 63 5.07 6.53 -8.51
N ALA A 64 4.33 6.15 -9.55
CA ALA A 64 3.22 5.20 -9.49
C ALA A 64 3.35 4.01 -10.44
N ASP A 65 4.51 3.84 -11.08
CA ASP A 65 4.84 2.66 -11.87
C ASP A 65 5.11 1.47 -10.93
N ALA A 66 4.16 0.56 -10.81
CA ALA A 66 4.22 -0.56 -9.88
C ALA A 66 5.36 -1.55 -10.15
N ASN A 67 5.85 -1.62 -11.38
CA ASN A 67 6.83 -2.63 -11.79
C ASN A 67 8.20 -2.48 -11.14
N THR A 68 8.66 -1.26 -10.90
CA THR A 68 9.94 -1.06 -10.21
C THR A 68 9.91 -1.68 -8.82
N LEU A 69 8.81 -1.49 -8.08
CA LEU A 69 8.63 -2.09 -6.76
C LEU A 69 8.50 -3.61 -6.85
N TYR A 70 7.74 -4.12 -7.82
CA TYR A 70 7.61 -5.56 -8.04
C TYR A 70 8.95 -6.24 -8.36
N ASN A 71 9.77 -5.66 -9.22
CA ASN A 71 11.08 -6.19 -9.56
C ASN A 71 12.05 -6.20 -8.37
N LEU A 72 11.93 -5.22 -7.47
CA LEU A 72 12.74 -5.17 -6.23
C LEU A 72 12.31 -6.23 -5.22
N LEU A 73 11.00 -6.49 -5.12
CA LEU A 73 10.44 -7.46 -4.18
C LEU A 73 10.65 -8.91 -4.63
N GLY A 74 10.83 -9.14 -5.94
CA GLY A 74 10.89 -10.46 -6.54
C GLY A 74 9.51 -11.14 -6.64
N SER A 75 9.44 -12.24 -7.40
CA SER A 75 8.18 -12.94 -7.71
C SER A 75 7.55 -13.69 -6.53
N THR A 76 8.27 -13.85 -5.43
CA THR A 76 7.85 -14.65 -4.25
C THR A 76 7.37 -13.81 -3.09
N ALA A 77 7.44 -12.48 -3.17
CA ALA A 77 7.05 -11.63 -2.05
C ALA A 77 5.52 -11.48 -1.97
N ASN A 78 4.95 -11.90 -0.85
CA ASN A 78 3.53 -11.66 -0.50
C ASN A 78 3.20 -10.16 -0.32
N THR A 79 4.17 -9.28 -0.49
CA THR A 79 4.06 -7.82 -0.40
C THR A 79 4.21 -7.19 -1.77
N SER A 80 3.59 -7.78 -2.79
CA SER A 80 3.56 -7.24 -4.15
C SER A 80 3.11 -5.79 -4.14
N ALA A 81 3.70 -4.97 -5.01
CA ALA A 81 3.16 -3.66 -5.29
C ALA A 81 1.68 -3.80 -5.67
N THR A 82 0.82 -3.08 -4.99
CA THR A 82 -0.62 -3.11 -5.24
C THR A 82 -1.05 -1.92 -6.07
N GLY A 83 -2.08 -2.12 -6.89
CA GLY A 83 -2.84 -1.01 -7.48
C GLY A 83 -3.88 -0.52 -6.49
N VAL A 84 -4.32 0.72 -6.65
CA VAL A 84 -5.43 1.30 -5.89
C VAL A 84 -6.51 1.74 -6.85
N LEU A 85 -7.76 1.44 -6.50
CA LEU A 85 -8.96 1.90 -7.19
C LEU A 85 -9.96 2.50 -6.19
N GLY A 86 -10.83 3.38 -6.69
CA GLY A 86 -11.93 3.93 -5.93
C GLY A 86 -11.94 5.45 -5.87
N ALA A 87 -12.87 5.97 -5.09
CA ALA A 87 -13.01 7.39 -4.80
C ALA A 87 -13.43 7.58 -3.34
N PHE A 88 -12.84 8.55 -2.68
CA PHE A 88 -13.17 8.87 -1.30
C PHE A 88 -13.08 10.37 -1.07
N ASN A 89 -14.16 10.94 -0.56
CA ASN A 89 -14.27 12.36 -0.29
C ASN A 89 -14.69 12.60 1.16
N GLU A 90 -13.97 13.49 1.86
CA GLU A 90 -14.31 13.93 3.22
C GLU A 90 -13.72 15.33 3.51
N SER A 91 -14.17 15.98 4.58
CA SER A 91 -13.95 17.40 4.83
C SER A 91 -12.50 17.81 5.12
N GLN A 92 -11.66 16.91 5.61
CA GLN A 92 -10.28 17.26 5.99
C GLN A 92 -9.34 17.22 4.79
N PHE A 93 -9.43 16.19 3.92
CA PHE A 93 -8.50 15.99 2.79
C PHE A 93 -9.13 16.22 1.42
N GLY A 94 -10.47 16.37 1.34
CA GLY A 94 -11.18 16.48 0.08
C GLY A 94 -11.31 15.17 -0.69
N LEU A 95 -11.57 15.30 -1.99
CA LEU A 95 -11.67 14.16 -2.89
C LEU A 95 -10.29 13.60 -3.23
N GLN A 96 -10.18 12.29 -3.13
CA GLN A 96 -9.13 11.48 -3.73
C GLN A 96 -9.76 10.40 -4.60
N LYS A 97 -9.40 10.36 -5.88
CA LYS A 97 -9.89 9.37 -6.84
C LYS A 97 -8.70 8.63 -7.45
N ALA A 98 -8.76 7.31 -7.46
CA ALA A 98 -7.72 6.43 -7.97
C ALA A 98 -8.22 5.60 -9.14
N SER A 99 -7.49 5.63 -10.25
CA SER A 99 -7.66 4.82 -11.43
C SER A 99 -6.38 4.06 -11.73
N TYR A 100 -6.43 3.08 -12.60
CA TYR A 100 -5.28 2.24 -12.91
C TYR A 100 -5.16 1.97 -14.41
N PHE A 101 -3.96 2.06 -14.92
CA PHE A 101 -3.61 1.74 -16.29
C PHE A 101 -2.80 0.45 -16.34
N THR A 102 -3.11 -0.43 -17.27
CA THR A 102 -2.38 -1.66 -17.50
C THR A 102 -2.20 -1.94 -18.98
N GLN A 103 -0.98 -2.25 -19.38
CA GLN A 103 -0.66 -2.86 -20.65
C GLN A 103 -1.04 -4.34 -20.63
N LEU A 104 -1.17 -4.96 -21.78
CA LEU A 104 -1.39 -6.40 -21.91
C LEU A 104 -0.62 -6.95 -23.09
N ARG A 105 -0.43 -8.28 -23.12
CA ARG A 105 0.25 -9.00 -24.20
C ARG A 105 -0.51 -10.27 -24.55
N LEU A 106 -0.26 -10.79 -25.73
CA LEU A 106 -0.72 -12.12 -26.10
C LEU A 106 0.12 -13.19 -25.36
N PRO A 107 -0.48 -14.33 -24.99
CA PRO A 107 0.25 -15.45 -24.39
C PRO A 107 1.18 -16.11 -25.40
N ALA A 108 0.79 -16.11 -26.68
CA ALA A 108 1.59 -16.53 -27.83
C ALA A 108 1.25 -15.62 -29.01
N TYR A 109 2.23 -15.30 -29.82
CA TYR A 109 2.07 -14.46 -31.00
C TYR A 109 1.69 -15.28 -32.21
N ASP A 110 1.08 -14.63 -33.22
CA ASP A 110 0.47 -15.24 -34.41
C ASP A 110 -0.54 -16.36 -34.03
N PRO A 111 -1.53 -16.04 -33.15
CA PRO A 111 -2.45 -17.05 -32.62
C PRO A 111 -3.37 -17.59 -33.70
N ASP A 112 -3.58 -18.91 -33.68
CA ASP A 112 -4.60 -19.56 -34.49
C ASP A 112 -5.88 -19.77 -33.67
N PHE A 113 -6.97 -19.10 -34.04
CA PHE A 113 -8.27 -19.23 -33.42
C PHE A 113 -9.17 -20.28 -34.08
N GLY A 114 -8.68 -20.98 -35.11
CA GLY A 114 -9.45 -21.96 -35.88
C GLY A 114 -10.36 -21.31 -36.95
N THR A 115 -11.27 -22.12 -37.47
CA THR A 115 -12.22 -21.71 -38.54
C THR A 115 -13.48 -21.14 -37.93
N ASN A 116 -14.01 -20.06 -38.52
CA ASN A 116 -15.24 -19.40 -38.07
C ASN A 116 -15.28 -19.07 -36.58
N ALA A 117 -14.14 -18.59 -36.06
CA ALA A 117 -14.02 -18.24 -34.64
C ALA A 117 -14.93 -17.03 -34.28
N VAL A 118 -15.74 -17.19 -33.24
CA VAL A 118 -16.66 -16.16 -32.73
C VAL A 118 -16.44 -16.00 -31.24
N VAL A 119 -16.25 -14.76 -30.79
CA VAL A 119 -16.15 -14.44 -29.36
C VAL A 119 -17.50 -14.62 -28.70
N ASP A 120 -17.53 -15.43 -27.65
CA ASP A 120 -18.71 -15.73 -26.85
C ASP A 120 -18.83 -14.71 -25.70
N SER A 121 -17.77 -14.57 -24.92
CA SER A 121 -17.70 -13.62 -23.81
C SER A 121 -16.26 -13.21 -23.51
N VAL A 122 -16.11 -12.03 -22.88
CA VAL A 122 -14.82 -11.55 -22.40
C VAL A 122 -14.97 -11.04 -20.99
N VAL A 123 -14.03 -11.35 -20.13
CA VAL A 123 -14.07 -10.94 -18.73
C VAL A 123 -12.70 -10.45 -18.26
N LEU A 124 -12.69 -9.26 -17.63
CA LEU A 124 -11.56 -8.79 -16.82
C LEU A 124 -11.82 -9.19 -15.37
N VAL A 125 -10.87 -9.87 -14.76
CA VAL A 125 -10.92 -10.29 -13.36
C VAL A 125 -9.94 -9.43 -12.56
N LEU A 126 -10.46 -8.58 -11.69
CA LEU A 126 -9.65 -7.88 -10.70
C LEU A 126 -9.43 -8.80 -9.49
N LYS A 127 -8.31 -8.62 -8.81
CA LYS A 127 -7.93 -9.37 -7.59
C LYS A 127 -7.80 -8.41 -6.39
N PRO A 128 -8.92 -7.84 -5.88
CA PRO A 128 -8.89 -7.01 -4.68
C PRO A 128 -8.35 -7.78 -3.48
N ILE A 129 -7.63 -7.07 -2.59
CA ILE A 129 -7.27 -7.63 -1.29
C ILE A 129 -8.54 -7.80 -0.47
N TYR A 130 -8.73 -8.98 0.11
CA TYR A 130 -9.94 -9.35 0.82
C TYR A 130 -9.63 -10.03 2.16
N ARG A 131 -10.64 -10.08 3.03
CA ARG A 131 -10.56 -10.80 4.31
C ARG A 131 -10.97 -12.25 4.11
N SER A 132 -10.05 -13.16 4.28
CA SER A 132 -10.30 -14.61 4.14
C SER A 132 -11.00 -15.23 5.36
N ASP A 133 -11.00 -14.52 6.50
CA ASP A 133 -11.66 -14.90 7.76
C ASP A 133 -13.17 -14.62 7.80
N SER A 134 -13.69 -13.89 6.81
CA SER A 134 -15.09 -13.46 6.72
C SER A 134 -15.74 -14.01 5.44
N ILE A 135 -15.96 -15.32 5.38
CA ILE A 135 -16.55 -16.00 4.22
C ILE A 135 -18.05 -16.18 4.38
N THR A 136 -18.79 -15.93 3.30
CA THR A 136 -20.19 -16.37 3.14
C THR A 136 -20.28 -17.29 1.94
N THR A 137 -20.79 -18.51 2.13
CA THR A 137 -20.96 -19.49 1.07
C THR A 137 -22.45 -19.66 0.76
N THR A 138 -22.79 -19.58 -0.51
CA THR A 138 -24.14 -19.89 -1.03
C THR A 138 -24.04 -21.07 -2.00
N THR A 139 -25.00 -21.97 -1.91
CA THR A 139 -25.08 -23.15 -2.76
C THR A 139 -26.43 -23.16 -3.49
N ASP A 140 -26.37 -23.35 -4.80
CA ASP A 140 -27.53 -23.61 -5.65
C ASP A 140 -27.44 -25.05 -6.16
N GLU A 141 -28.24 -25.91 -5.57
CA GLU A 141 -28.28 -27.37 -5.88
C GLU A 141 -29.05 -27.66 -7.16
N ASN A 142 -29.83 -26.71 -7.68
CA ASN A 142 -30.68 -26.88 -8.88
C ASN A 142 -30.18 -26.01 -10.04
N TYR A 143 -28.88 -25.69 -10.04
CA TYR A 143 -28.29 -24.86 -11.09
C TYR A 143 -28.20 -25.63 -12.41
N VAL A 144 -28.62 -25.02 -13.51
CA VAL A 144 -28.41 -25.58 -14.84
C VAL A 144 -27.25 -24.87 -15.51
N TYR A 145 -26.20 -25.62 -15.83
CA TYR A 145 -25.04 -25.07 -16.51
C TYR A 145 -25.37 -24.76 -17.97
N PRO A 146 -25.20 -23.50 -18.44
CA PRO A 146 -25.75 -23.09 -19.74
C PRO A 146 -25.13 -23.79 -20.95
N ASP A 147 -23.83 -24.13 -20.90
CA ASP A 147 -23.18 -24.85 -21.99
C ASP A 147 -23.54 -26.35 -21.89
N GLY A 148 -24.37 -26.81 -22.82
CA GLY A 148 -24.90 -28.15 -22.84
C GLY A 148 -26.15 -28.37 -21.97
N ASN A 149 -26.67 -27.36 -21.30
CA ASN A 149 -27.88 -27.46 -20.44
C ASN A 149 -27.77 -28.58 -19.40
N VAL A 150 -26.63 -28.60 -18.67
CA VAL A 150 -26.25 -29.69 -17.76
C VAL A 150 -26.70 -29.37 -16.33
N ASP A 151 -27.43 -30.33 -15.71
CA ASP A 151 -27.76 -30.22 -14.28
C ASP A 151 -26.50 -30.22 -13.42
N ALA A 152 -26.41 -29.23 -12.53
CA ALA A 152 -25.17 -28.94 -11.82
C ALA A 152 -25.41 -28.30 -10.45
N LYS A 153 -24.47 -28.45 -9.57
CA LYS A 153 -24.35 -27.74 -8.30
C LYS A 153 -23.41 -26.55 -8.42
N LYS A 154 -23.89 -25.36 -8.04
CA LYS A 154 -23.11 -24.14 -8.05
C LYS A 154 -22.84 -23.66 -6.63
N VAL A 155 -21.57 -23.54 -6.26
CA VAL A 155 -21.10 -23.01 -4.98
C VAL A 155 -20.41 -21.67 -5.21
N VAL A 156 -20.84 -20.64 -4.49
CA VAL A 156 -20.26 -19.31 -4.52
C VAL A 156 -19.76 -18.94 -3.13
N SER A 157 -18.47 -18.73 -2.99
CA SER A 157 -17.86 -18.22 -1.76
C SER A 157 -17.56 -16.74 -1.92
N THR A 158 -18.11 -15.92 -1.03
CA THR A 158 -18.04 -14.45 -1.05
C THR A 158 -17.20 -13.94 0.10
N TYR A 159 -16.28 -13.04 -0.19
CA TYR A 159 -15.35 -12.44 0.76
C TYR A 159 -15.42 -10.92 0.68
N PRO A 160 -15.43 -10.19 1.82
CA PRO A 160 -15.38 -8.73 1.81
C PRO A 160 -13.98 -8.23 1.45
N ALA A 161 -13.90 -7.30 0.51
CA ALA A 161 -12.66 -6.61 0.18
C ALA A 161 -12.23 -5.67 1.33
N VAL A 162 -10.93 -5.45 1.47
CA VAL A 162 -10.37 -4.46 2.39
C VAL A 162 -10.59 -3.07 1.80
N LYS A 163 -11.30 -2.21 2.53
CA LYS A 163 -11.75 -0.88 2.07
C LYS A 163 -11.29 0.22 3.03
N TYR A 164 -10.94 1.38 2.48
CA TYR A 164 -10.67 2.59 3.24
C TYR A 164 -11.65 3.70 2.84
N GLY A 165 -12.49 4.16 3.74
CA GLY A 165 -13.50 5.19 3.50
C GLY A 165 -14.92 4.71 3.84
N LYS A 166 -15.91 5.15 3.04
CA LYS A 166 -17.34 4.88 3.25
C LYS A 166 -17.73 3.48 2.76
N ALA A 167 -17.32 2.46 3.51
CA ALA A 167 -17.34 1.04 3.13
C ALA A 167 -18.70 0.46 2.70
N LYS A 168 -19.82 1.12 3.01
CA LYS A 168 -21.19 0.70 2.63
C LYS A 168 -21.61 1.21 1.24
N LYS A 169 -20.87 2.14 0.65
CA LYS A 169 -21.15 2.65 -0.71
C LYS A 169 -20.87 1.56 -1.73
N LYS A 170 -21.53 1.65 -2.87
CA LYS A 170 -21.27 0.87 -4.05
C LYS A 170 -20.62 1.77 -5.09
N MET A 171 -19.78 1.22 -5.94
CA MET A 171 -19.10 1.97 -7.00
C MET A 171 -19.19 1.21 -8.31
N ASN A 172 -19.35 1.93 -9.40
CA ASN A 172 -19.39 1.36 -10.74
C ASN A 172 -17.98 1.37 -11.34
N ILE A 173 -17.38 0.19 -11.49
CA ILE A 173 -16.04 0.06 -12.09
C ILE A 173 -16.18 -0.05 -13.59
N GLN A 174 -15.49 0.84 -14.33
CA GLN A 174 -15.47 0.92 -15.78
C GLN A 174 -14.11 0.51 -16.33
N VAL A 175 -14.14 -0.03 -17.55
CA VAL A 175 -12.96 -0.39 -18.34
C VAL A 175 -13.02 0.29 -19.70
N GLN A 176 -11.93 0.97 -20.09
CA GLN A 176 -11.78 1.66 -21.36
C GLN A 176 -10.46 1.27 -22.03
N GLU A 177 -10.39 1.35 -23.35
CA GLU A 177 -9.16 1.15 -24.11
C GLU A 177 -8.24 2.37 -23.99
N VAL A 178 -6.96 2.15 -23.72
CA VAL A 178 -5.91 3.18 -23.76
C VAL A 178 -5.48 3.41 -25.19
N ILE A 179 -5.42 4.69 -25.61
CA ILE A 179 -5.00 5.10 -26.96
C ILE A 179 -3.64 5.79 -26.98
N ASP A 180 -3.08 6.17 -25.84
CA ASP A 180 -1.69 6.60 -25.71
C ASP A 180 -0.75 5.41 -25.54
N PHE A 181 0.50 5.58 -25.99
CA PHE A 181 1.51 4.57 -25.74
C PHE A 181 2.05 4.68 -24.29
N MET A 182 1.87 3.60 -23.53
CA MET A 182 2.33 3.53 -22.15
C MET A 182 3.79 3.11 -22.10
N ASN A 183 4.76 3.82 -22.49
CA ASN A 183 6.20 3.57 -22.41
C ASN A 183 6.64 2.14 -21.94
N GLY A 184 7.93 1.89 -21.76
CA GLY A 184 8.42 0.60 -21.26
C GLY A 184 8.01 0.33 -19.81
N TYR A 185 7.95 -0.94 -19.42
CA TYR A 185 7.54 -1.33 -18.07
C TYR A 185 8.51 -0.86 -16.97
N ASN A 186 9.74 -0.46 -17.31
CA ASN A 186 10.73 0.11 -16.39
C ASN A 186 10.77 1.64 -16.39
N ASP A 187 10.02 2.29 -17.29
CA ASP A 187 10.04 3.74 -17.37
C ASP A 187 9.31 4.35 -16.18
N PRO A 188 9.86 5.39 -15.55
CA PRO A 188 9.20 6.05 -14.43
C PRO A 188 7.91 6.73 -14.89
N VAL A 189 6.79 6.42 -14.22
CA VAL A 189 5.50 7.07 -14.42
C VAL A 189 5.01 7.65 -13.11
N TYR A 190 4.53 8.89 -13.15
CA TYR A 190 4.02 9.58 -11.98
C TYR A 190 2.48 9.50 -11.91
N SER A 191 1.95 9.54 -10.70
CA SER A 191 0.52 9.36 -10.41
C SER A 191 -0.41 10.40 -11.01
N ASN A 192 0.11 11.51 -11.52
CA ASN A 192 -0.63 12.54 -12.25
C ASN A 192 -0.60 12.35 -13.78
N THR A 193 0.05 11.29 -14.28
CA THR A 193 0.07 10.96 -15.70
C THR A 193 -1.25 10.32 -16.10
N ASN A 194 -2.04 11.04 -16.91
CA ASN A 194 -3.30 10.54 -17.44
C ASN A 194 -3.13 10.18 -18.92
N PHE A 195 -3.03 8.89 -19.21
CA PHE A 195 -3.00 8.41 -20.59
C PHE A 195 -4.39 8.58 -21.23
N ALA A 196 -4.43 9.04 -22.48
CA ALA A 196 -5.67 9.18 -23.22
C ALA A 196 -6.34 7.82 -23.45
N VAL A 197 -7.66 7.82 -23.40
CA VAL A 197 -8.50 6.63 -23.56
C VAL A 197 -9.57 6.85 -24.62
N ASN A 198 -10.00 5.76 -25.25
CA ASN A 198 -11.20 5.77 -26.06
C ASN A 198 -12.41 6.13 -25.19
N SER A 199 -13.30 6.99 -25.68
CA SER A 199 -14.51 7.38 -24.95
C SER A 199 -15.48 6.21 -24.74
N THR A 200 -15.41 5.18 -25.57
CA THR A 200 -16.25 3.97 -25.45
C THR A 200 -15.85 3.16 -24.23
N VAL A 201 -16.81 2.90 -23.34
CA VAL A 201 -16.68 1.98 -22.22
C VAL A 201 -16.79 0.55 -22.75
N LEU A 202 -15.73 -0.24 -22.59
CA LEU A 202 -15.69 -1.65 -23.00
C LEU A 202 -16.54 -2.54 -22.11
N GLY A 203 -16.73 -2.15 -20.88
CA GLY A 203 -17.55 -2.83 -19.89
C GLY A 203 -17.57 -2.12 -18.57
N SER A 204 -18.64 -2.32 -17.81
CA SER A 204 -18.77 -1.80 -16.46
C SER A 204 -19.51 -2.77 -15.55
N LYS A 205 -19.27 -2.68 -14.24
CA LYS A 205 -19.98 -3.47 -13.25
C LYS A 205 -19.95 -2.80 -11.88
N GLU A 206 -21.11 -2.84 -11.21
CA GLU A 206 -21.23 -2.39 -9.83
C GLU A 206 -20.40 -3.27 -8.88
N PHE A 207 -19.52 -2.66 -8.11
CA PHE A 207 -18.72 -3.28 -7.07
C PHE A 207 -19.28 -2.93 -5.69
N SER A 208 -19.89 -3.92 -5.05
CA SER A 208 -20.43 -3.81 -3.68
C SER A 208 -19.36 -3.89 -2.59
N GLY A 209 -18.09 -4.09 -2.98
CA GLY A 209 -16.98 -4.33 -2.08
C GLY A 209 -16.83 -5.79 -1.65
N ASN A 210 -17.35 -6.73 -2.46
CA ASN A 210 -17.18 -8.16 -2.26
C ASN A 210 -16.53 -8.80 -3.48
N VAL A 211 -15.76 -9.84 -3.25
CA VAL A 211 -15.13 -10.68 -4.28
C VAL A 211 -15.61 -12.12 -4.11
N ASN A 212 -15.69 -12.86 -5.22
CA ASN A 212 -16.25 -14.20 -5.22
C ASN A 212 -15.31 -15.21 -5.86
N SER A 213 -15.28 -16.43 -5.30
CA SER A 213 -14.90 -17.64 -6.03
C SER A 213 -16.15 -18.43 -6.39
N VAL A 214 -16.10 -19.17 -7.51
CA VAL A 214 -17.23 -19.97 -7.99
C VAL A 214 -16.72 -21.35 -8.36
N THR A 215 -17.42 -22.39 -7.93
CA THR A 215 -17.23 -23.77 -8.36
C THR A 215 -18.57 -24.32 -8.84
N ILE A 216 -18.59 -24.91 -10.04
CA ILE A 216 -19.76 -25.56 -10.61
C ILE A 216 -19.35 -26.98 -10.94
N THR A 217 -20.09 -27.95 -10.38
CA THR A 217 -19.87 -29.37 -10.59
C THR A 217 -21.14 -30.02 -11.14
N LYS A 218 -20.97 -30.98 -12.04
CA LYS A 218 -22.04 -31.75 -12.61
C LYS A 218 -22.69 -32.64 -11.55
N ASP A 219 -24.01 -32.73 -11.53
CA ASP A 219 -24.72 -33.49 -10.50
C ASP A 219 -24.51 -35.01 -10.64
N SER A 220 -24.36 -35.51 -11.87
CA SER A 220 -24.31 -36.95 -12.13
C SER A 220 -23.02 -37.62 -11.65
N ASP A 221 -21.89 -36.92 -11.64
CA ASP A 221 -20.57 -37.50 -11.37
C ASP A 221 -19.62 -36.57 -10.61
N ALA A 222 -20.10 -35.39 -10.18
CA ALA A 222 -19.35 -34.35 -9.49
C ALA A 222 -18.11 -33.82 -10.27
N SER A 223 -18.02 -34.06 -11.58
CA SER A 223 -16.98 -33.52 -12.43
C SER A 223 -17.07 -31.99 -12.50
N SER A 224 -15.91 -31.31 -12.59
CA SER A 224 -15.86 -29.85 -12.64
C SER A 224 -16.32 -29.34 -14.01
N LEU A 225 -17.38 -28.53 -14.03
CA LEU A 225 -17.83 -27.81 -15.21
C LEU A 225 -17.20 -26.41 -15.31
N PHE A 226 -17.02 -25.76 -14.15
CA PHE A 226 -16.42 -24.44 -14.10
C PHE A 226 -15.82 -24.17 -12.72
N THR A 227 -14.63 -23.58 -12.69
CA THR A 227 -14.00 -23.10 -11.47
C THR A 227 -13.39 -21.73 -11.72
N SER A 228 -13.60 -20.81 -10.80
CA SER A 228 -12.92 -19.52 -10.82
C SER A 228 -12.34 -19.17 -9.47
N ALA A 229 -11.07 -18.76 -9.46
CA ALA A 229 -10.43 -18.21 -8.29
C ALA A 229 -11.12 -16.91 -7.82
N THR A 230 -10.91 -16.56 -6.54
CA THR A 230 -11.47 -15.34 -5.94
C THR A 230 -11.08 -14.10 -6.72
N GLY A 231 -12.07 -13.26 -7.03
CA GLY A 231 -11.87 -12.02 -7.78
C GLY A 231 -13.19 -11.31 -8.07
N PHE A 232 -13.07 -10.12 -8.65
CA PHE A 232 -14.20 -9.34 -9.15
C PHE A 232 -14.19 -9.37 -10.67
N ARG A 233 -15.23 -9.93 -11.26
CA ARG A 233 -15.36 -10.19 -12.70
C ARG A 233 -16.17 -9.09 -13.37
N ILE A 234 -15.58 -8.41 -14.36
CA ILE A 234 -16.21 -7.35 -15.16
C ILE A 234 -16.39 -7.88 -16.58
N PRO A 235 -17.62 -8.05 -17.07
CA PRO A 235 -17.85 -8.42 -18.45
C PRO A 235 -17.44 -7.29 -19.37
N LEU A 236 -16.75 -7.62 -20.46
CA LEU A 236 -16.34 -6.68 -21.50
C LEU A 236 -17.03 -7.00 -22.82
N SER A 237 -17.06 -6.04 -23.75
CA SER A 237 -17.70 -6.13 -25.06
C SER A 237 -17.12 -7.26 -25.93
N PRO A 238 -17.86 -8.35 -26.22
CA PRO A 238 -17.41 -9.41 -27.13
C PRO A 238 -17.15 -8.87 -28.54
N THR A 239 -17.97 -7.94 -29.01
CA THR A 239 -17.85 -7.34 -30.35
C THR A 239 -16.54 -6.59 -30.51
N PHE A 240 -16.09 -5.87 -29.47
CA PHE A 240 -14.79 -5.21 -29.48
C PHE A 240 -13.67 -6.23 -29.69
N PHE A 241 -13.64 -7.30 -28.91
CA PHE A 241 -12.59 -8.33 -28.99
C PHE A 241 -12.69 -9.17 -30.27
N GLN A 242 -13.89 -9.38 -30.81
CA GLN A 242 -14.06 -9.98 -32.13
C GLN A 242 -13.32 -9.18 -33.20
N SER A 243 -13.51 -7.87 -33.22
CA SER A 243 -12.87 -6.97 -34.20
C SER A 243 -11.38 -6.75 -33.91
N LYS A 244 -11.02 -6.62 -32.63
CA LYS A 244 -9.68 -6.27 -32.18
C LYS A 244 -8.71 -7.46 -32.23
N ILE A 245 -9.21 -8.68 -32.02
CA ILE A 245 -8.38 -9.89 -31.85
C ILE A 245 -8.70 -10.93 -32.92
N ILE A 246 -9.90 -11.49 -32.95
CA ILE A 246 -10.24 -12.60 -33.85
C ILE A 246 -10.10 -12.21 -35.32
N ALA A 247 -10.65 -11.05 -35.72
CA ALA A 247 -10.58 -10.55 -37.08
C ALA A 247 -9.15 -10.18 -37.54
N LYS A 248 -8.20 -10.13 -36.61
CA LYS A 248 -6.79 -9.82 -36.86
C LYS A 248 -5.88 -11.07 -36.95
N LYS A 249 -6.47 -12.28 -36.94
CA LYS A 249 -5.74 -13.52 -37.17
C LYS A 249 -4.88 -13.42 -38.43
N GLY A 250 -3.59 -13.75 -38.33
CA GLY A 250 -2.61 -13.70 -39.42
C GLY A 250 -2.17 -12.30 -39.86
N GLN A 251 -2.71 -11.23 -39.24
CA GLN A 251 -2.35 -9.84 -39.55
C GLN A 251 -1.11 -9.41 -38.75
N PRO A 252 -0.34 -8.41 -39.22
CA PRO A 252 0.86 -7.92 -38.55
C PRO A 252 0.66 -7.56 -37.08
N GLU A 253 -0.50 -7.06 -36.69
CA GLU A 253 -0.84 -6.59 -35.36
C GLU A 253 -0.69 -7.69 -34.28
N LEU A 254 -0.86 -8.96 -34.65
CA LEU A 254 -0.77 -10.09 -33.71
C LEU A 254 0.51 -10.91 -33.86
N LYS A 255 1.43 -10.54 -34.76
CA LYS A 255 2.61 -11.37 -35.07
C LYS A 255 3.74 -11.32 -34.06
N ASP A 256 3.91 -10.20 -33.37
CA ASP A 256 4.97 -10.02 -32.38
C ASP A 256 4.57 -9.02 -31.30
N VAL A 257 5.39 -8.95 -30.24
CA VAL A 257 5.13 -8.10 -29.07
C VAL A 257 5.12 -6.63 -29.44
N SER A 258 6.03 -6.17 -30.29
CA SER A 258 6.16 -4.74 -30.64
C SER A 258 4.95 -4.23 -31.42
N ASN A 259 4.46 -5.03 -32.34
CA ASN A 259 3.26 -4.72 -33.12
C ASN A 259 2.02 -4.75 -32.21
N PHE A 260 1.89 -5.77 -31.37
CA PHE A 260 0.72 -5.91 -30.52
C PHE A 260 0.57 -4.75 -29.50
N ILE A 261 1.62 -4.39 -28.77
CA ILE A 261 1.55 -3.32 -27.76
C ILE A 261 1.35 -1.92 -28.36
N ARG A 262 1.68 -1.72 -29.65
CA ARG A 262 1.35 -0.49 -30.39
C ARG A 262 -0.07 -0.48 -30.90
N TYR A 263 -0.61 -1.65 -31.19
CA TYR A 263 -1.97 -1.84 -31.69
C TYR A 263 -3.01 -1.84 -30.56
N PHE A 264 -2.78 -2.62 -29.49
CA PHE A 264 -3.63 -2.65 -28.30
C PHE A 264 -2.82 -2.20 -27.08
N ARG A 265 -2.84 -0.89 -26.85
CA ARG A 265 -1.92 -0.19 -25.96
C ARG A 265 -2.18 -0.44 -24.49
N GLY A 266 -3.40 -0.80 -24.11
CA GLY A 266 -3.73 -1.13 -22.74
C GLY A 266 -5.18 -0.89 -22.38
N LEU A 267 -5.46 -1.04 -21.08
CA LEU A 267 -6.76 -0.79 -20.47
C LEU A 267 -6.61 0.22 -19.32
N LYS A 268 -7.59 1.11 -19.21
CA LYS A 268 -7.84 1.94 -18.02
C LYS A 268 -8.97 1.32 -17.22
N ILE A 269 -8.76 1.18 -15.93
CA ILE A 269 -9.75 0.75 -14.95
C ILE A 269 -10.02 1.94 -14.03
N SER A 270 -11.27 2.36 -13.90
CA SER A 270 -11.65 3.54 -13.12
C SER A 270 -13.01 3.33 -12.46
N VAL A 271 -13.37 4.21 -11.52
CA VAL A 271 -14.72 4.27 -10.93
C VAL A 271 -15.45 5.49 -11.45
N GLU A 272 -16.78 5.41 -11.58
CA GLU A 272 -17.61 6.56 -12.00
C GLU A 272 -17.74 7.57 -10.87
N GLU A 273 -17.99 7.10 -9.66
CA GLU A 273 -18.34 7.91 -8.50
C GLU A 273 -17.16 8.81 -8.07
N SER A 274 -17.53 9.90 -7.41
CA SER A 274 -16.60 10.82 -6.74
C SER A 274 -16.59 10.63 -5.21
N ASP A 275 -17.31 9.66 -4.66
CA ASP A 275 -17.35 9.39 -3.23
C ASP A 275 -17.71 7.93 -2.94
N GLY A 276 -16.96 7.30 -2.05
CA GLY A 276 -17.12 5.91 -1.66
C GLY A 276 -15.96 5.45 -0.78
N TYR A 277 -15.14 4.60 -1.31
CA TYR A 277 -13.94 4.07 -0.64
C TYR A 277 -12.81 3.80 -1.65
N LEU A 278 -11.60 3.69 -1.13
CA LEU A 278 -10.43 3.19 -1.84
C LEU A 278 -10.24 1.71 -1.47
N PHE A 279 -9.73 0.91 -2.40
CA PHE A 279 -9.34 -0.47 -2.17
C PHE A 279 -8.10 -0.83 -2.98
N GLN A 280 -7.30 -1.75 -2.44
CA GLN A 280 -6.11 -2.27 -3.10
C GLN A 280 -6.43 -3.57 -3.83
N PHE A 281 -5.69 -3.83 -4.91
CA PHE A 281 -5.75 -5.08 -5.67
C PHE A 281 -4.36 -5.45 -6.19
N TYR A 282 -4.19 -6.70 -6.61
CA TYR A 282 -2.95 -7.20 -7.20
C TYR A 282 -2.98 -7.06 -8.72
N PRO A 283 -2.28 -6.07 -9.31
CA PRO A 283 -2.33 -5.83 -10.75
C PRO A 283 -1.71 -6.95 -11.59
N ASN A 284 -0.66 -7.60 -11.09
CA ASN A 284 -0.01 -8.71 -11.79
C ASN A 284 -0.81 -10.02 -11.78
N ASP A 285 -1.81 -10.12 -10.90
CA ASP A 285 -2.68 -11.28 -10.78
C ASP A 285 -4.02 -11.09 -11.51
N MET A 286 -4.23 -9.91 -12.12
CA MET A 286 -5.40 -9.70 -12.96
C MET A 286 -5.46 -10.69 -14.11
N GLU A 287 -6.65 -11.05 -14.53
CA GLU A 287 -6.87 -11.93 -15.67
C GLU A 287 -7.76 -11.23 -16.71
N LEU A 288 -7.37 -11.25 -17.97
CA LEU A 288 -8.24 -10.91 -19.10
C LEU A 288 -8.45 -12.19 -19.91
N ILE A 289 -9.68 -12.66 -19.93
CA ILE A 289 -10.03 -13.93 -20.52
C ILE A 289 -11.08 -13.72 -21.60
N MET A 290 -10.78 -14.19 -22.80
CA MET A 290 -11.71 -14.25 -23.92
C MET A 290 -12.16 -15.71 -24.13
N TYR A 291 -13.44 -15.95 -24.05
CA TYR A 291 -14.07 -17.21 -24.42
C TYR A 291 -14.60 -17.09 -25.85
N TYR A 292 -14.32 -18.09 -26.66
CA TYR A 292 -14.74 -18.11 -28.06
C TYR A 292 -15.08 -19.54 -28.51
N LYS A 293 -15.83 -19.65 -29.59
CA LYS A 293 -16.16 -20.93 -30.22
C LYS A 293 -15.66 -20.91 -31.65
N ASN A 294 -15.15 -22.04 -32.14
CA ASN A 294 -14.75 -22.24 -33.55
C ASN A 294 -15.29 -23.57 -34.06
N ASP A 295 -15.29 -23.73 -35.37
CA ASP A 295 -15.64 -25.01 -35.99
C ASP A 295 -14.49 -26.01 -35.80
N LYS A 296 -14.80 -27.19 -35.32
CA LYS A 296 -13.89 -28.31 -35.11
C LYS A 296 -14.52 -29.60 -35.67
N ASP A 297 -13.82 -30.27 -36.56
CA ASP A 297 -14.22 -31.59 -37.01
C ASP A 297 -13.74 -32.63 -35.99
N GLU A 298 -14.68 -33.35 -35.42
CA GLU A 298 -14.43 -34.48 -34.51
C GLU A 298 -15.02 -35.76 -35.12
N ASN A 299 -14.18 -36.52 -35.84
CA ASN A 299 -14.53 -37.74 -36.51
C ASN A 299 -15.71 -37.60 -37.50
N GLY A 300 -15.72 -36.56 -38.33
CA GLY A 300 -16.74 -36.28 -39.32
C GLY A 300 -17.98 -35.54 -38.75
N THR A 301 -17.96 -35.18 -37.47
CA THR A 301 -18.99 -34.37 -36.85
C THR A 301 -18.43 -32.95 -36.58
N ASN A 302 -19.08 -31.94 -37.15
CA ASN A 302 -18.72 -30.55 -36.89
C ASN A 302 -19.26 -30.14 -35.53
N THR A 303 -18.34 -29.85 -34.60
CA THR A 303 -18.63 -29.35 -33.24
C THR A 303 -18.17 -27.90 -33.10
N ARG A 304 -18.70 -27.19 -32.09
CA ARG A 304 -18.29 -25.82 -31.74
C ARG A 304 -17.96 -25.70 -30.27
N PRO A 305 -16.87 -26.33 -29.80
CA PRO A 305 -16.50 -26.27 -28.39
C PRO A 305 -16.14 -24.83 -27.97
N GLN A 306 -16.45 -24.51 -26.71
CA GLN A 306 -15.98 -23.27 -26.12
C GLN A 306 -14.49 -23.38 -25.76
N LEU A 307 -13.72 -22.43 -26.21
CA LEU A 307 -12.28 -22.31 -25.98
C LEU A 307 -11.97 -21.08 -25.16
N LYS A 308 -10.83 -21.11 -24.46
CA LYS A 308 -10.37 -20.02 -23.59
C LYS A 308 -9.06 -19.44 -24.13
N TYR A 309 -8.99 -18.12 -24.26
CA TYR A 309 -7.78 -17.39 -24.58
C TYR A 309 -7.49 -16.36 -23.47
N SER A 310 -6.40 -16.55 -22.73
CA SER A 310 -6.01 -15.69 -21.62
C SER A 310 -4.89 -14.75 -22.03
N PHE A 311 -5.14 -13.43 -21.98
CA PHE A 311 -4.10 -12.43 -22.23
C PHE A 311 -3.11 -12.38 -21.06
N SER A 312 -1.88 -12.02 -21.35
CA SER A 312 -0.85 -11.85 -20.33
C SER A 312 -0.93 -10.44 -19.75
N ILE A 313 -1.22 -10.34 -18.45
CA ILE A 313 -1.23 -9.08 -17.67
C ILE A 313 -0.25 -9.25 -16.51
N GLY A 314 0.94 -9.56 -16.66
CA GLY A 314 1.88 -9.76 -15.57
C GLY A 314 2.93 -8.65 -15.50
N SER A 315 3.96 -8.89 -14.70
CA SER A 315 5.07 -7.97 -14.44
C SER A 315 5.87 -7.55 -15.68
N ALA A 316 5.69 -8.22 -16.82
CA ALA A 316 6.29 -7.81 -18.10
C ALA A 316 5.56 -6.64 -18.78
N ASN A 317 4.42 -6.21 -18.27
CA ASN A 317 3.61 -5.14 -18.81
C ASN A 317 3.81 -3.84 -18.02
N ALA A 318 3.62 -2.69 -18.68
CA ALA A 318 3.56 -1.42 -17.98
C ALA A 318 2.28 -1.33 -17.14
N HIS A 319 2.43 -0.90 -15.91
CA HIS A 319 1.34 -0.66 -14.95
C HIS A 319 1.54 0.69 -14.29
N SER A 320 0.49 1.47 -14.13
CA SER A 320 0.56 2.74 -13.42
C SER A 320 -0.74 3.10 -12.71
N GLY A 321 -0.63 3.58 -11.48
CA GLY A 321 -1.70 4.27 -10.78
C GLY A 321 -1.88 5.69 -11.33
N TYR A 322 -3.13 6.14 -11.42
CA TYR A 322 -3.49 7.53 -11.73
C TYR A 322 -4.34 8.09 -10.60
N TYR A 323 -3.84 9.13 -9.93
CA TYR A 323 -4.48 9.70 -8.75
C TYR A 323 -4.87 11.15 -9.00
N GLN A 324 -6.11 11.46 -8.69
CA GLN A 324 -6.71 12.78 -8.81
C GLN A 324 -7.11 13.28 -7.43
N TYR A 325 -6.83 14.53 -7.17
CA TYR A 325 -7.18 15.19 -5.92
C TYR A 325 -8.00 16.45 -6.23
N ASP A 326 -9.06 16.65 -5.47
CA ASP A 326 -9.74 17.94 -5.35
C ASP A 326 -9.79 18.30 -3.87
N ARG A 327 -8.99 19.29 -3.49
CA ARG A 327 -8.89 19.80 -2.13
C ARG A 327 -9.69 21.08 -1.93
N SER A 328 -10.47 21.50 -2.94
CA SER A 328 -11.31 22.68 -2.83
C SER A 328 -12.34 22.49 -1.70
N GLY A 329 -12.40 23.43 -0.77
CA GLY A 329 -13.26 23.33 0.42
C GLY A 329 -12.80 22.35 1.50
N ALA A 330 -11.67 21.65 1.32
CA ALA A 330 -11.10 20.79 2.35
C ALA A 330 -10.07 21.54 3.22
N ALA A 331 -9.99 21.17 4.49
CA ALA A 331 -9.06 21.82 5.43
C ALA A 331 -7.60 21.73 4.99
N ALA A 332 -7.15 20.57 4.50
CA ALA A 332 -5.79 20.37 4.00
C ALA A 332 -5.48 21.23 2.76
N GLY A 333 -6.49 21.62 1.97
CA GLY A 333 -6.32 22.46 0.77
C GLY A 333 -6.02 23.91 1.06
N SER A 334 -6.37 24.40 2.25
CA SER A 334 -6.15 25.79 2.69
C SER A 334 -4.88 25.98 3.50
N VAL A 335 -4.12 24.92 3.77
CA VAL A 335 -2.90 25.00 4.57
C VAL A 335 -1.77 25.62 3.77
N VAL A 336 -1.20 26.71 4.31
CA VAL A 336 0.06 27.28 3.84
C VAL A 336 1.14 26.87 4.84
N PRO A 337 2.06 25.98 4.47
CA PRO A 337 3.06 25.48 5.41
C PRO A 337 3.96 26.57 5.98
N ASN A 338 4.13 26.56 7.30
CA ASN A 338 5.02 27.49 8.01
C ASN A 338 6.21 26.71 8.58
N THR A 339 7.36 26.81 7.91
CA THR A 339 8.58 26.09 8.30
C THR A 339 9.37 26.76 9.42
N GLU A 340 8.95 27.96 9.87
CA GLU A 340 9.64 28.75 10.91
C GLU A 340 8.95 28.64 12.28
N THR A 341 7.62 28.65 12.30
CA THR A 341 6.86 28.57 13.55
C THR A 341 6.03 27.30 13.66
N GLY A 342 5.92 26.53 12.59
CA GLY A 342 5.10 25.33 12.50
C GLY A 342 3.63 25.61 12.17
N ASP A 343 2.90 24.57 11.89
CA ASP A 343 1.48 24.60 11.58
C ASP A 343 0.66 24.11 12.78
N LEU A 344 -0.53 24.63 12.98
CA LEU A 344 -1.42 24.23 14.08
C LEU A 344 -1.96 22.79 13.90
N LYS A 345 -2.13 22.36 12.65
CA LYS A 345 -2.60 21.00 12.29
C LYS A 345 -1.74 20.41 11.20
N LEU A 346 -1.48 19.10 11.30
CA LEU A 346 -0.64 18.38 10.36
C LEU A 346 -1.47 17.33 9.63
N TYR A 347 -1.40 17.33 8.32
CA TYR A 347 -2.17 16.46 7.44
C TYR A 347 -1.24 15.43 6.79
N ALA A 348 -1.26 14.19 7.28
CA ALA A 348 -0.50 13.09 6.69
C ALA A 348 -1.40 12.26 5.77
N GLN A 349 -0.99 12.05 4.51
CA GLN A 349 -1.74 11.27 3.53
C GLN A 349 -0.78 10.49 2.62
N GLY A 350 -1.09 9.21 2.38
CA GLY A 350 -0.40 8.39 1.39
C GLY A 350 -0.70 8.79 -0.05
N MET A 351 -0.25 7.97 -1.01
CA MET A 351 -0.53 8.10 -2.45
C MET A 351 -0.13 9.47 -3.06
N GLY A 352 0.92 10.11 -2.53
CA GLY A 352 1.38 11.42 -3.03
C GLY A 352 0.82 12.64 -2.28
N GLY A 353 -0.07 12.45 -1.31
CA GLY A 353 -0.55 13.52 -0.45
C GLY A 353 0.52 14.06 0.50
N ASN A 354 0.15 14.93 1.44
CA ASN A 354 1.10 15.61 2.31
C ASN A 354 1.88 14.67 3.23
N SER A 355 3.13 15.01 3.46
CA SER A 355 4.02 14.50 4.53
C SER A 355 4.06 15.48 5.69
N ILE A 356 4.75 15.11 6.77
CA ILE A 356 5.03 16.00 7.90
C ILE A 356 6.52 16.28 7.94
N GLY A 357 6.88 17.56 8.04
CA GLY A 357 8.24 18.02 8.34
C GLY A 357 8.39 18.38 9.80
N ILE A 358 9.50 17.98 10.42
CA ILE A 358 9.81 18.30 11.82
C ILE A 358 11.20 18.90 11.90
N LYS A 359 11.33 20.10 12.47
CA LYS A 359 12.59 20.74 12.79
C LYS A 359 12.79 20.84 14.30
N LEU A 360 14.04 20.82 14.73
CA LEU A 360 14.43 21.15 16.09
C LEU A 360 14.80 22.63 16.12
N PRO A 361 14.05 23.49 16.85
CA PRO A 361 14.37 24.92 16.93
C PRO A 361 15.68 25.15 17.71
N ALA A 362 16.41 26.22 17.34
CA ALA A 362 17.67 26.56 17.98
C ALA A 362 17.59 26.68 19.52
N PRO A 363 16.53 27.26 20.12
CA PRO A 363 16.40 27.27 21.58
C PRO A 363 16.40 25.88 22.20
N THR A 364 15.65 24.93 21.63
CA THR A 364 15.62 23.52 22.10
C THR A 364 17.01 22.87 22.00
N ILE A 365 17.70 23.06 20.87
CA ILE A 365 19.05 22.50 20.69
C ILE A 365 20.02 23.09 21.72
N ASN A 366 19.97 24.40 21.95
CA ASN A 366 20.87 25.09 22.89
C ASN A 366 20.58 24.66 24.33
N GLU A 367 19.33 24.49 24.72
CA GLU A 367 18.95 23.99 26.04
C GLU A 367 19.48 22.57 26.27
N LEU A 368 19.30 21.68 25.30
CA LEU A 368 19.81 20.31 25.36
C LEU A 368 21.35 20.25 25.43
N LYS A 369 22.05 21.09 24.63
CA LYS A 369 23.52 21.20 24.69
C LYS A 369 23.99 21.69 26.05
N LYS A 370 23.31 22.68 26.62
CA LYS A 370 23.63 23.20 27.97
C LYS A 370 23.42 22.12 29.04
N MET A 371 22.30 21.37 28.97
CA MET A 371 22.04 20.25 29.86
C MET A 371 23.18 19.20 29.80
N TYR A 372 23.62 18.85 28.60
CA TYR A 372 24.71 17.89 28.40
C TYR A 372 26.06 18.44 28.94
N GLN A 373 26.41 19.69 28.64
CA GLN A 373 27.69 20.30 29.00
C GLN A 373 27.77 20.64 30.48
N ASP A 374 26.75 21.31 31.03
CA ASP A 374 26.80 21.88 32.39
C ASP A 374 26.37 20.83 33.44
N GLN A 375 25.32 20.03 33.14
CA GLN A 375 24.74 19.07 34.08
C GLN A 375 25.28 17.64 33.88
N LYS A 376 26.16 17.44 32.89
CA LYS A 376 26.67 16.10 32.50
C LYS A 376 25.58 15.08 32.26
N ALA A 377 24.42 15.54 31.80
CA ALA A 377 23.29 14.67 31.50
C ALA A 377 23.51 13.94 30.18
N ALA A 378 23.41 12.62 30.16
CA ALA A 378 23.50 11.80 28.96
C ALA A 378 22.11 11.52 28.41
N ILE A 379 21.88 11.67 27.11
CA ILE A 379 20.61 11.33 26.45
C ILE A 379 20.48 9.81 26.40
N ILE A 380 19.37 9.30 26.96
CA ILE A 380 19.03 7.87 26.98
C ILE A 380 18.08 7.56 25.82
N SER A 381 17.02 8.36 25.67
CA SER A 381 16.01 8.21 24.65
C SER A 381 15.51 9.58 24.19
N ALA A 382 15.24 9.70 22.90
CA ALA A 382 14.60 10.88 22.31
C ALA A 382 13.55 10.45 21.31
N LYS A 383 12.32 10.99 21.47
CA LYS A 383 11.15 10.60 20.66
C LYS A 383 10.35 11.84 20.25
N ILE A 384 9.99 11.93 18.99
CA ILE A 384 9.00 12.88 18.50
C ILE A 384 7.63 12.28 18.76
N ARG A 385 6.77 12.97 19.52
CA ARG A 385 5.40 12.54 19.80
C ARG A 385 4.40 13.41 19.05
N LEU A 386 3.51 12.76 18.28
CA LEU A 386 2.42 13.38 17.53
C LEU A 386 1.09 12.75 17.95
N TYR A 387 0.16 13.57 18.47
CA TYR A 387 -1.20 13.14 18.83
C TYR A 387 -2.14 13.29 17.64
N ILE A 388 -3.02 12.31 17.42
CA ILE A 388 -4.15 12.49 16.50
C ILE A 388 -5.02 13.62 17.02
N ASP A 389 -5.43 14.53 16.13
CA ASP A 389 -6.35 15.60 16.46
C ASP A 389 -7.80 15.08 16.48
N ASP A 390 -8.22 14.52 17.61
CA ASP A 390 -9.55 13.95 17.79
C ASP A 390 -10.68 14.98 17.63
N SER A 391 -10.37 16.27 17.71
CA SER A 391 -11.37 17.33 17.53
C SER A 391 -11.88 17.43 16.08
N VAL A 392 -11.06 17.02 15.11
CA VAL A 392 -11.38 17.06 13.67
C VAL A 392 -11.23 15.71 12.97
N TRP A 393 -10.54 14.73 13.58
CA TRP A 393 -10.29 13.41 13.02
C TRP A 393 -10.85 12.28 13.88
N SER A 394 -12.02 12.50 14.47
CA SER A 394 -12.80 11.48 15.17
C SER A 394 -13.72 10.77 14.18
N ASN A 395 -13.25 9.67 13.58
CA ASN A 395 -13.95 8.91 12.55
C ASN A 395 -13.67 7.41 12.66
N PRO A 396 -14.50 6.54 12.01
CA PRO A 396 -14.35 5.09 12.07
C PRO A 396 -13.28 4.53 11.10
N TYR A 397 -12.54 5.37 10.38
CA TYR A 397 -11.54 4.88 9.43
C TYR A 397 -10.34 4.26 10.15
N ALA A 398 -9.72 3.28 9.51
CA ALA A 398 -8.56 2.63 10.07
C ALA A 398 -7.44 3.66 10.34
N LYS A 399 -6.91 3.67 11.56
CA LYS A 399 -5.75 4.48 11.90
C LYS A 399 -4.52 3.94 11.17
N PRO A 400 -3.59 4.81 10.73
CA PRO A 400 -2.37 4.36 10.09
C PRO A 400 -1.59 3.38 10.96
N SER A 401 -1.17 2.27 10.37
CA SER A 401 -0.37 1.24 11.05
C SER A 401 1.12 1.31 10.72
N ALA A 402 1.49 2.19 9.79
CA ALA A 402 2.85 2.27 9.30
C ALA A 402 3.24 3.70 8.92
N PHE A 403 4.44 4.09 9.35
CA PHE A 403 5.09 5.33 8.98
C PHE A 403 6.55 5.06 8.65
N THR A 404 7.13 5.90 7.79
CA THR A 404 8.57 6.04 7.63
C THR A 404 9.00 7.38 8.18
N ILE A 405 10.21 7.43 8.76
CA ILE A 405 10.89 8.67 9.12
C ILE A 405 12.23 8.71 8.39
N LEU A 406 12.50 9.82 7.73
CA LEU A 406 13.74 10.10 7.03
C LEU A 406 14.34 11.41 7.57
N GLN A 407 15.64 11.55 7.51
CA GLN A 407 16.26 12.85 7.70
C GLN A 407 16.45 13.56 6.37
N GLY A 408 16.09 14.84 6.33
CA GLY A 408 16.29 15.75 5.21
C GLY A 408 17.45 16.70 5.48
N ASP A 409 18.23 16.94 4.44
CA ASP A 409 19.38 17.86 4.46
C ASP A 409 19.49 18.59 3.13
N LYS A 410 20.42 19.54 3.02
CA LYS A 410 20.78 20.17 1.76
C LYS A 410 22.09 19.59 1.24
N ASP A 411 22.12 19.26 -0.04
CA ASP A 411 23.38 18.95 -0.73
C ASP A 411 24.18 20.22 -1.03
N THR A 412 25.36 20.06 -1.59
CA THR A 412 26.25 21.17 -1.97
C THR A 412 25.66 22.15 -2.98
N ASN A 413 24.57 21.77 -3.65
CA ASN A 413 23.83 22.60 -4.61
C ASN A 413 22.57 23.22 -3.99
N GLY A 414 22.35 23.07 -2.68
CA GLY A 414 21.18 23.57 -1.98
C GLY A 414 19.89 22.77 -2.24
N LYS A 415 19.98 21.61 -2.90
CA LYS A 415 18.84 20.73 -3.15
C LYS A 415 18.56 19.86 -1.92
N THR A 416 17.29 19.73 -1.55
CA THR A 416 16.88 18.82 -0.48
C THR A 416 17.12 17.37 -0.88
N VAL A 417 17.88 16.67 -0.05
CA VAL A 417 18.16 15.24 -0.16
C VAL A 417 17.67 14.55 1.11
N PHE A 418 17.29 13.28 0.97
CA PHE A 418 16.82 12.47 2.09
C PHE A 418 17.71 11.25 2.26
N ASP A 419 17.80 10.78 3.50
CA ASP A 419 18.43 9.52 3.84
C ASP A 419 17.72 8.89 5.05
N TYR A 420 18.07 7.66 5.40
CA TYR A 420 17.67 7.07 6.67
C TYR A 420 18.13 7.96 7.83
N THR A 421 17.34 8.02 8.90
CA THR A 421 17.82 8.64 10.15
C THR A 421 19.05 7.89 10.66
N THR A 422 19.92 8.56 11.42
CA THR A 422 21.04 7.90 12.10
C THR A 422 20.53 6.73 12.97
N ASP A 423 19.39 6.91 13.62
CA ASP A 423 18.75 5.87 14.41
C ASP A 423 18.47 4.62 13.58
N TYR A 424 17.90 4.76 12.40
CA TYR A 424 17.60 3.64 11.51
C TYR A 424 18.89 3.00 10.97
N SER A 425 19.88 3.80 10.60
CA SER A 425 21.15 3.31 10.05
C SER A 425 21.96 2.52 11.08
N VAL A 426 21.91 2.91 12.34
CA VAL A 426 22.66 2.25 13.43
C VAL A 426 21.91 1.03 13.97
N LEU A 427 20.59 1.12 14.14
CA LEU A 427 19.77 0.13 14.82
C LEU A 427 18.91 -0.70 13.86
N GLY A 428 18.71 -0.24 12.63
CA GLY A 428 17.84 -0.88 11.63
C GLY A 428 18.34 -2.21 11.10
N SER A 429 19.58 -2.59 11.38
CA SER A 429 20.09 -3.96 11.16
C SER A 429 19.61 -4.96 12.22
N ALA A 430 19.13 -4.47 13.36
CA ALA A 430 18.46 -5.30 14.35
C ALA A 430 17.01 -5.51 13.92
N SER A 431 16.59 -6.76 13.78
CA SER A 431 15.22 -7.14 13.36
C SER A 431 14.11 -6.60 14.26
N THR A 432 14.46 -6.04 15.42
CA THR A 432 13.57 -5.51 16.46
C THR A 432 13.47 -4.00 16.48
N PHE A 433 14.27 -3.26 15.70
CA PHE A 433 14.21 -1.79 15.69
C PHE A 433 12.95 -1.30 15.01
N ILE A 434 12.08 -0.64 15.77
CA ILE A 434 10.85 -0.02 15.29
C ILE A 434 11.05 1.50 15.30
N PRO A 435 11.11 2.16 14.13
CA PRO A 435 11.35 3.60 14.05
C PRO A 435 10.19 4.45 14.60
N PHE A 436 9.00 3.85 14.75
CA PHE A 436 7.85 4.50 15.37
C PHE A 436 7.06 3.51 16.23
N ARG A 437 6.27 4.03 17.16
CA ARG A 437 5.32 3.27 17.98
C ARG A 437 3.98 3.98 18.03
N THR A 438 2.93 3.19 18.15
CA THR A 438 1.55 3.66 18.28
C THR A 438 1.04 3.33 19.66
N TYR A 439 0.36 4.29 20.29
CA TYR A 439 -0.24 4.15 21.61
C TYR A 439 -1.70 4.58 21.57
N ASP A 440 -2.54 3.84 22.28
CA ASP A 440 -3.96 4.15 22.51
C ASP A 440 -4.17 4.15 24.04
N THR A 441 -4.14 5.34 24.63
CA THR A 441 -4.21 5.54 26.08
C THR A 441 -5.37 6.48 26.43
N ALA A 442 -5.62 6.67 27.74
CA ALA A 442 -6.58 7.65 28.21
C ALA A 442 -6.25 9.09 27.76
N ASP A 443 -4.98 9.38 27.47
CA ASP A 443 -4.52 10.68 26.97
C ASP A 443 -4.80 10.89 25.47
N GLY A 444 -5.27 9.87 24.76
CA GLY A 444 -5.57 9.87 23.34
C GLY A 444 -4.58 9.06 22.51
N TYR A 445 -4.91 8.92 21.24
CA TYR A 445 -4.13 8.11 20.30
C TYR A 445 -2.93 8.91 19.76
N TYR A 446 -1.72 8.42 19.93
CA TYR A 446 -0.52 9.09 19.47
C TYR A 446 0.52 8.13 18.87
N TYR A 447 1.49 8.72 18.15
CA TYR A 447 2.64 8.02 17.58
C TYR A 447 3.92 8.63 18.12
N GLU A 448 4.90 7.78 18.40
CA GLU A 448 6.25 8.18 18.77
C GLU A 448 7.24 7.72 17.71
N PHE A 449 8.13 8.61 17.32
CA PHE A 449 9.18 8.38 16.34
C PHE A 449 10.54 8.53 17.01
N THR A 450 11.34 7.47 17.02
CA THR A 450 12.65 7.45 17.67
C THR A 450 13.67 8.26 16.89
N VAL A 451 14.33 9.18 17.58
CA VAL A 451 15.38 10.06 17.05
C VAL A 451 16.57 10.20 18.04
N THR A 452 16.80 9.17 18.84
CA THR A 452 17.79 9.17 19.91
C THR A 452 19.21 9.36 19.40
N GLN A 453 19.63 8.55 18.42
CA GLN A 453 20.99 8.64 17.87
C GLN A 453 21.20 9.94 17.08
N SER A 454 20.18 10.32 16.28
CA SER A 454 20.19 11.59 15.55
C SER A 454 20.34 12.79 16.50
N LEU A 455 19.65 12.77 17.66
CA LEU A 455 19.77 13.84 18.65
C LEU A 455 21.13 13.83 19.34
N LYS A 456 21.70 12.66 19.66
CA LYS A 456 23.05 12.54 20.23
C LYS A 456 24.13 13.14 19.31
N GLU A 457 24.03 12.92 18.00
CA GLU A 457 24.93 13.54 17.04
C GLU A 457 24.89 15.08 17.10
N ILE A 458 23.70 15.65 17.30
CA ILE A 458 23.50 17.10 17.39
C ILE A 458 24.01 17.66 18.73
N VAL A 459 23.68 17.00 19.83
CA VAL A 459 23.85 17.53 21.19
C VAL A 459 25.18 17.12 21.81
N GLU A 460 25.45 15.81 21.82
CA GLU A 460 26.61 15.23 22.53
C GLU A 460 27.87 15.27 21.66
N ALA A 461 27.77 14.86 20.40
CA ALA A 461 28.91 14.85 19.49
C ALA A 461 29.20 16.21 18.84
N GLY A 462 28.23 17.14 18.85
CA GLY A 462 28.38 18.45 18.25
C GLY A 462 28.73 18.42 16.75
N LYS A 463 28.22 17.44 16.03
CA LYS A 463 28.63 17.11 14.64
C LYS A 463 28.28 18.19 13.61
N PHE A 464 27.33 19.07 13.92
CA PHE A 464 26.76 20.01 12.96
C PHE A 464 26.93 21.46 13.42
N THR A 465 27.19 22.35 12.46
CA THR A 465 27.17 23.81 12.66
C THR A 465 25.74 24.32 12.80
N GLU A 466 25.57 25.54 13.31
CA GLU A 466 24.26 26.17 13.43
C GLU A 466 23.54 26.33 12.08
N ASN A 467 24.31 26.62 11.01
CA ASN A 467 23.72 26.76 9.66
C ASN A 467 23.23 25.43 9.11
N GLU A 468 23.97 24.34 9.30
CA GLU A 468 23.54 23.01 8.91
C GLU A 468 22.28 22.58 9.68
N LEU A 469 22.20 22.88 10.98
CA LEU A 469 21.05 22.56 11.82
C LEU A 469 19.76 23.28 11.39
N LYS A 470 19.85 24.50 10.83
CA LYS A 470 18.69 25.23 10.28
C LYS A 470 18.06 24.52 9.09
N GLU A 471 18.88 23.81 8.30
CA GLU A 471 18.43 23.12 7.09
C GLU A 471 18.01 21.66 7.36
N LYS A 472 18.41 21.09 8.50
CA LYS A 472 18.04 19.73 8.88
C LYS A 472 16.59 19.62 9.34
N PHE A 473 15.92 18.58 8.88
CA PHE A 473 14.58 18.25 9.34
C PHE A 473 14.30 16.74 9.21
N TYR A 474 13.29 16.25 9.90
CA TYR A 474 12.77 14.91 9.70
C TYR A 474 11.55 14.98 8.80
N LYS A 475 11.43 14.02 7.89
CA LYS A 475 10.26 13.82 7.05
C LYS A 475 9.54 12.55 7.48
N ILE A 476 8.27 12.67 7.85
CA ILE A 476 7.42 11.56 8.24
C ILE A 476 6.38 11.33 7.13
N ASP A 477 6.32 10.08 6.63
CA ASP A 477 5.40 9.62 5.58
C ASP A 477 4.53 8.47 6.04
N LEU A 478 3.30 8.41 5.56
CA LEU A 478 2.42 7.25 5.69
C LEU A 478 2.86 6.15 4.72
N ALA A 479 3.78 5.30 5.18
CA ALA A 479 4.39 4.25 4.38
C ALA A 479 5.14 3.22 5.24
N GLN A 480 5.54 2.11 4.62
CA GLN A 480 6.56 1.18 5.10
C GLN A 480 7.74 1.18 4.13
N PHE A 481 8.96 1.03 4.62
CA PHE A 481 10.08 0.68 3.77
C PHE A 481 9.88 -0.72 3.18
N ILE A 482 10.23 -0.88 1.92
CA ILE A 482 10.08 -2.14 1.20
C ILE A 482 11.35 -2.97 1.37
N SER A 483 11.18 -4.23 1.73
CA SER A 483 12.25 -5.22 1.77
C SER A 483 12.35 -5.95 0.43
N THR A 484 13.57 -6.28 0.03
CA THR A 484 13.85 -7.17 -1.11
C THR A 484 13.47 -8.61 -0.76
N SER A 485 13.44 -9.49 -1.75
CA SER A 485 13.24 -10.93 -1.54
C SER A 485 14.30 -11.59 -0.63
N ALA A 486 15.48 -10.96 -0.53
CA ALA A 486 16.55 -11.38 0.39
C ALA A 486 16.36 -10.87 1.83
N GLY A 487 15.28 -10.14 2.12
CA GLY A 487 14.99 -9.59 3.45
C GLY A 487 15.70 -8.26 3.77
N SER A 488 16.56 -7.76 2.89
CA SER A 488 17.21 -6.46 3.04
C SER A 488 16.28 -5.34 2.61
N LEU A 489 16.45 -4.12 3.14
CA LEU A 489 15.72 -2.96 2.64
C LEU A 489 16.13 -2.62 1.21
N ALA A 490 15.14 -2.29 0.38
CA ALA A 490 15.35 -1.90 -1.00
C ALA A 490 15.99 -0.50 -1.14
N GLY A 491 16.02 0.29 -0.07
CA GLY A 491 16.53 1.66 0.00
C GLY A 491 15.47 2.65 0.47
N PHE A 492 15.92 3.79 0.98
CA PHE A 492 15.02 4.80 1.58
C PHE A 492 14.00 5.39 0.58
N LYS A 493 14.27 5.32 -0.72
CA LYS A 493 13.37 5.80 -1.80
C LYS A 493 12.22 4.84 -2.09
N TYR A 494 12.31 3.58 -1.65
CA TYR A 494 11.35 2.54 -1.98
C TYR A 494 10.45 2.24 -0.79
N THR A 495 9.24 2.73 -0.88
CA THR A 495 8.24 2.61 0.20
C THR A 495 6.88 2.21 -0.37
N SER A 496 5.99 1.75 0.51
CA SER A 496 4.59 1.45 0.17
C SER A 496 3.73 2.70 -0.06
N ARG A 497 4.30 3.91 0.04
CA ARG A 497 3.57 5.17 -0.07
C ARG A 497 2.72 5.32 -1.33
N PRO A 498 3.16 4.87 -2.53
CA PRO A 498 2.38 4.98 -3.76
C PRO A 498 1.00 4.31 -3.70
N PHE A 499 0.82 3.34 -2.83
CA PHE A 499 -0.44 2.59 -2.67
C PHE A 499 -0.98 2.61 -1.22
N SER A 500 -0.43 3.44 -0.34
CA SER A 500 -0.93 3.62 1.02
C SER A 500 -2.18 4.50 1.02
N MET A 501 -3.35 3.91 1.26
CA MET A 501 -4.65 4.61 1.25
C MET A 501 -4.90 5.45 2.51
N GLY A 502 -4.10 5.27 3.55
CA GLY A 502 -4.28 5.89 4.85
C GLY A 502 -4.14 7.41 4.84
N ARG A 503 -4.77 8.04 5.80
CA ARG A 503 -4.66 9.47 6.10
C ARG A 503 -4.94 9.71 7.58
N THR A 504 -4.40 10.80 8.13
CA THR A 504 -4.67 11.22 9.51
C THR A 504 -4.34 12.68 9.71
N VAL A 505 -5.02 13.31 10.66
CA VAL A 505 -4.73 14.68 11.09
C VAL A 505 -4.11 14.61 12.48
N PHE A 506 -2.99 15.29 12.66
CA PHE A 506 -2.36 15.43 13.98
C PHE A 506 -2.46 16.86 14.49
N VAL A 507 -2.40 17.01 15.80
CA VAL A 507 -2.11 18.28 16.45
C VAL A 507 -0.67 18.67 16.09
N GLY A 508 -0.49 19.86 15.57
CA GLY A 508 0.81 20.39 15.16
C GLY A 508 1.50 21.21 16.26
N THR A 509 2.16 22.28 15.87
CA THR A 509 2.83 23.24 16.76
C THR A 509 1.78 24.27 17.25
N ASP A 510 0.88 23.86 18.11
CA ASP A 510 -0.15 24.71 18.71
C ASP A 510 0.16 24.91 20.20
N PRO A 511 0.71 26.07 20.61
CA PRO A 511 1.11 26.30 22.01
C PRO A 511 -0.08 26.33 22.99
N SER A 512 -1.30 26.50 22.50
CA SER A 512 -2.52 26.46 23.31
C SER A 512 -3.03 25.04 23.58
N ASN A 513 -2.54 24.06 22.82
CA ASN A 513 -2.99 22.67 22.90
C ASN A 513 -1.99 21.84 23.70
N VAL A 514 -2.43 21.22 24.79
CA VAL A 514 -1.58 20.36 25.64
C VAL A 514 -1.04 19.13 24.90
N LYS A 515 -1.68 18.73 23.79
CA LYS A 515 -1.28 17.63 22.90
C LYS A 515 -0.46 18.08 21.70
N ASN A 516 0.12 19.28 21.72
CA ASN A 516 0.96 19.76 20.64
C ASN A 516 2.17 18.85 20.39
N ALA A 517 2.71 18.93 19.19
CA ALA A 517 3.90 18.16 18.80
C ALA A 517 5.08 18.47 19.73
N LYS A 518 5.72 17.45 20.31
CA LYS A 518 6.82 17.59 21.27
C LYS A 518 7.96 16.60 20.99
N LEU A 519 9.17 17.04 21.32
CA LEU A 519 10.32 16.15 21.49
C LEU A 519 10.37 15.73 22.98
N ARG A 520 10.22 14.45 23.23
CA ARG A 520 10.36 13.87 24.57
C ARG A 520 11.76 13.29 24.71
N VAL A 521 12.49 13.77 25.71
CA VAL A 521 13.88 13.35 25.96
C VAL A 521 13.97 12.75 27.35
N THR A 522 14.43 11.52 27.41
CA THR A 522 14.81 10.86 28.65
C THR A 522 16.34 10.97 28.79
N TYR A 523 16.81 11.44 29.92
CA TYR A 523 18.22 11.60 30.19
C TYR A 523 18.59 11.16 31.61
N GLY A 524 19.82 10.78 31.77
CA GLY A 524 20.39 10.41 33.08
C GLY A 524 21.40 11.45 33.54
N THR A 525 21.34 11.82 34.82
CA THR A 525 22.33 12.64 35.49
C THR A 525 23.06 11.82 36.54
N LYS A 526 24.37 12.06 36.73
CA LYS A 526 25.14 11.46 37.81
C LYS A 526 24.81 12.12 39.13
#